data_7f54bce972421e8c1d924db251596445
#
_entry.id   7f54bce972421e8c1d924db251596445
#
_cell.length_a   1.000
_cell.length_b   1.000
_cell.length_c   1.000
_cell.angle_alpha   90.00
_cell.angle_beta   90.00
_cell.angle_gamma   90.00
#
_symmetry.space_group_name_H-M   'P 1'
#
loop_
_entity.id
_entity.type
_entity.pdbx_description
1 polymer ?
#
loop_
_entity_poly.entity_id
_entity_poly.type
_entity_poly.pdbx_seq_one_letter_code
_entity_poly.pdbx_strand_id
1 'polypeptide(L)'
;MKKAIITGITGQDGAYLAEFLLNKGYEVHGIKRRSSLFNTQRIDHLYKDLHEKNVKLINHYGDLSDSTNIIRIIQQVQPDEIYNLGAMSHVQVSFEEPEYSANVDGLGTMRILEAIRILGLEKKTKFYQASTSELYGLVQEVPQKETTPFYPRSPYAVAKLYGYWITVNYREAYGIYACNGILFNHESPLRGETFVTRKITRAVARIALGLQKDCFLGNIDAKRDWGHAQDYIEAMWFMLQQDKPEDFVIPTGVTTTI
;
A
#
# COMPACT_ATOMS: atom_id res chain seq x y z
N MET A 1 3.50 -23.36 -7.27
CA MET A 1 3.87 -22.29 -6.31
C MET A 1 3.19 -21.03 -6.82
N LYS A 2 2.40 -20.35 -5.97
CA LYS A 2 1.78 -19.08 -6.34
C LYS A 2 2.82 -17.97 -6.46
N LYS A 3 2.60 -17.05 -7.43
CA LYS A 3 3.43 -15.87 -7.65
C LYS A 3 2.68 -14.61 -7.23
N ALA A 4 3.31 -13.76 -6.44
CA ALA A 4 2.75 -12.48 -6.02
C ALA A 4 3.64 -11.32 -6.46
N ILE A 5 3.04 -10.26 -7.00
CA ILE A 5 3.69 -8.96 -7.19
C ILE A 5 3.29 -8.03 -6.04
N ILE A 6 4.27 -7.34 -5.46
CA ILE A 6 4.06 -6.29 -4.46
C ILE A 6 4.65 -4.99 -4.99
N THR A 7 3.83 -3.99 -5.27
CA THR A 7 4.32 -2.62 -5.49
C THR A 7 4.61 -1.95 -4.16
N GLY A 8 5.64 -1.12 -4.08
CA GLY A 8 6.02 -0.49 -2.82
C GLY A 8 6.60 -1.45 -1.78
N ILE A 9 7.26 -2.53 -2.21
CA ILE A 9 7.81 -3.58 -1.35
C ILE A 9 8.79 -3.05 -0.29
N THR A 10 9.42 -1.91 -0.51
CA THR A 10 10.36 -1.27 0.44
C THR A 10 9.68 -0.41 1.50
N GLY A 11 8.34 -0.29 1.45
CA GLY A 11 7.54 0.34 2.49
C GLY A 11 7.32 -0.56 3.69
N GLN A 12 6.67 -0.03 4.75
CA GLN A 12 6.30 -0.80 5.94
C GLN A 12 5.49 -2.04 5.57
N ASP A 13 4.34 -1.82 4.92
CA ASP A 13 3.39 -2.88 4.60
C ASP A 13 3.97 -3.85 3.56
N GLY A 14 4.69 -3.32 2.56
CA GLY A 14 5.34 -4.14 1.55
C GLY A 14 6.38 -5.10 2.13
N ALA A 15 7.14 -4.67 3.13
CA ALA A 15 8.14 -5.51 3.79
C ALA A 15 7.48 -6.64 4.60
N TYR A 16 6.48 -6.33 5.43
CA TYR A 16 5.73 -7.35 6.18
C TYR A 16 4.99 -8.32 5.26
N LEU A 17 4.36 -7.81 4.19
CA LEU A 17 3.66 -8.66 3.24
C LEU A 17 4.62 -9.59 2.50
N ALA A 18 5.81 -9.11 2.12
CA ALA A 18 6.83 -9.95 1.49
C ALA A 18 7.24 -11.11 2.40
N GLU A 19 7.55 -10.83 3.65
CA GLU A 19 7.89 -11.87 4.65
C GLU A 19 6.74 -12.86 4.86
N PHE A 20 5.51 -12.35 5.04
CA PHE A 20 4.31 -13.16 5.22
C PHE A 20 4.06 -14.11 4.04
N LEU A 21 4.15 -13.61 2.80
CA LEU A 21 3.94 -14.43 1.61
C LEU A 21 5.07 -15.43 1.37
N LEU A 22 6.32 -15.07 1.65
CA LEU A 22 7.46 -15.99 1.60
C LEU A 22 7.27 -17.16 2.58
N ASN A 23 6.80 -16.88 3.81
CA ASN A 23 6.50 -17.88 4.83
C ASN A 23 5.32 -18.79 4.43
N LYS A 24 4.39 -18.28 3.61
CA LYS A 24 3.32 -19.09 2.99
C LYS A 24 3.75 -19.86 1.74
N GLY A 25 5.02 -19.75 1.35
CA GLY A 25 5.59 -20.51 0.23
C GLY A 25 5.39 -19.88 -1.16
N TYR A 26 5.03 -18.59 -1.23
CA TYR A 26 4.94 -17.86 -2.49
C TYR A 26 6.33 -17.57 -3.10
N GLU A 27 6.38 -17.38 -4.40
CA GLU A 27 7.41 -16.62 -5.09
C GLU A 27 6.98 -15.15 -5.13
N VAL A 28 7.77 -14.26 -4.51
CA VAL A 28 7.43 -12.86 -4.32
C VAL A 28 8.26 -11.99 -5.25
N HIS A 29 7.60 -11.16 -6.05
CA HIS A 29 8.20 -10.18 -6.94
C HIS A 29 7.92 -8.77 -6.42
N GLY A 30 8.96 -8.10 -5.94
CA GLY A 30 8.86 -6.74 -5.43
C GLY A 30 9.12 -5.70 -6.51
N ILE A 31 8.24 -4.69 -6.64
CA ILE A 31 8.52 -3.51 -7.45
C ILE A 31 9.02 -2.40 -6.55
N LYS A 32 10.24 -1.91 -6.81
CA LYS A 32 10.88 -0.80 -6.10
C LYS A 32 11.36 0.27 -7.06
N ARG A 33 11.26 1.54 -6.66
CA ARG A 33 11.79 2.65 -7.44
C ARG A 33 13.32 2.68 -7.39
N ARG A 34 13.95 3.13 -8.47
CA ARG A 34 15.37 3.44 -8.47
C ARG A 34 15.63 4.70 -7.65
N SER A 35 16.53 4.60 -6.68
CA SER A 35 16.99 5.70 -5.86
C SER A 35 18.51 5.74 -5.87
N SER A 36 19.10 6.93 -5.70
CA SER A 36 20.56 7.09 -5.53
C SER A 36 21.06 6.54 -4.20
N LEU A 37 20.21 6.57 -3.16
CA LEU A 37 20.48 5.98 -1.86
C LEU A 37 19.81 4.61 -1.75
N PHE A 38 20.36 3.77 -0.88
CA PHE A 38 19.71 2.50 -0.53
C PHE A 38 18.38 2.75 0.16
N ASN A 39 17.32 2.10 -0.33
CA ASN A 39 15.97 2.18 0.22
C ASN A 39 15.37 0.82 0.56
N THR A 40 16.23 -0.22 0.67
CA THR A 40 15.82 -1.62 0.85
C THR A 40 15.96 -2.13 2.28
N GLN A 41 16.39 -1.31 3.23
CA GLN A 41 16.71 -1.70 4.62
C GLN A 41 15.63 -2.56 5.29
N ARG A 42 14.34 -2.35 4.95
CA ARG A 42 13.22 -3.12 5.51
C ARG A 42 13.12 -4.55 4.99
N ILE A 43 13.77 -4.83 3.86
CA ILE A 43 13.73 -6.14 3.17
C ILE A 43 15.10 -6.77 2.99
N ASP A 44 16.18 -6.13 3.47
CA ASP A 44 17.55 -6.64 3.28
C ASP A 44 17.74 -8.02 3.94
N HIS A 45 17.09 -8.28 5.06
CA HIS A 45 17.11 -9.57 5.74
C HIS A 45 16.41 -10.70 4.95
N LEU A 46 15.57 -10.38 3.98
CA LEU A 46 14.91 -11.33 3.10
C LEU A 46 15.71 -11.59 1.82
N TYR A 47 16.72 -10.76 1.54
CA TYR A 47 17.49 -10.81 0.31
C TYR A 47 18.36 -12.08 0.25
N LYS A 48 18.33 -12.71 -0.91
CA LYS A 48 19.30 -13.74 -1.32
C LYS A 48 19.84 -13.39 -2.69
N ASP A 49 21.11 -13.74 -2.93
CA ASP A 49 21.69 -13.54 -4.26
C ASP A 49 20.95 -14.39 -5.29
N LEU A 50 20.64 -13.80 -6.46
CA LEU A 50 19.89 -14.46 -7.52
C LEU A 50 20.59 -15.71 -8.11
N HIS A 51 21.90 -15.87 -7.85
CA HIS A 51 22.66 -17.07 -8.24
C HIS A 51 22.52 -18.21 -7.24
N GLU A 52 21.93 -17.95 -6.05
CA GLU A 52 21.64 -19.00 -5.08
C GLU A 52 20.48 -19.90 -5.54
N LYS A 53 20.43 -21.12 -4.99
CA LYS A 53 19.31 -22.03 -5.24
C LYS A 53 18.08 -21.60 -4.43
N ASN A 54 16.90 -21.74 -5.05
CA ASN A 54 15.61 -21.50 -4.39
C ASN A 54 15.38 -20.06 -3.93
N VAL A 55 15.86 -19.06 -4.68
CA VAL A 55 15.51 -17.66 -4.44
C VAL A 55 14.02 -17.46 -4.72
N LYS A 56 13.31 -16.98 -3.72
CA LYS A 56 11.85 -16.74 -3.79
C LYS A 56 11.49 -15.26 -3.74
N LEU A 57 12.42 -14.37 -3.42
CA LEU A 57 12.24 -12.92 -3.47
C LEU A 57 13.04 -12.35 -4.63
N ILE A 58 12.34 -11.78 -5.60
CA ILE A 58 12.92 -11.18 -6.81
C ILE A 58 12.48 -9.72 -6.88
N ASN A 59 13.44 -8.79 -6.86
CA ASN A 59 13.14 -7.36 -6.94
C ASN A 59 13.31 -6.81 -8.35
N HIS A 60 12.32 -6.06 -8.81
CA HIS A 60 12.31 -5.34 -10.08
C HIS A 60 12.39 -3.83 -9.85
N TYR A 61 13.15 -3.13 -10.70
CA TYR A 61 13.06 -1.68 -10.77
C TYR A 61 11.84 -1.29 -11.61
N GLY A 62 10.98 -0.46 -11.02
CA GLY A 62 9.78 0.04 -11.68
C GLY A 62 9.18 1.23 -10.97
N ASP A 63 8.39 2.00 -11.70
CA ASP A 63 7.62 3.13 -11.18
C ASP A 63 6.18 3.04 -11.69
N LEU A 64 5.21 3.36 -10.83
CA LEU A 64 3.79 3.36 -11.19
C LEU A 64 3.42 4.43 -12.23
N SER A 65 4.32 5.38 -12.47
CA SER A 65 4.20 6.36 -13.55
C SER A 65 4.61 5.82 -14.94
N ASP A 66 5.25 4.64 -15.03
CA ASP A 66 5.74 4.03 -16.26
C ASP A 66 4.92 2.81 -16.66
N SER A 67 3.96 3.01 -17.58
CA SER A 67 3.07 1.95 -18.07
C SER A 67 3.82 0.82 -18.75
N THR A 68 4.84 1.12 -19.56
CA THR A 68 5.57 0.12 -20.34
C THR A 68 6.40 -0.79 -19.44
N ASN A 69 6.98 -0.22 -18.39
CA ASN A 69 7.72 -0.98 -17.40
C ASN A 69 6.79 -1.92 -16.59
N ILE A 70 5.61 -1.42 -16.15
CA ILE A 70 4.62 -2.21 -15.41
C ILE A 70 4.11 -3.38 -16.28
N ILE A 71 3.74 -3.12 -17.53
CA ILE A 71 3.30 -4.17 -18.47
C ILE A 71 4.39 -5.24 -18.63
N ARG A 72 5.65 -4.82 -18.85
CA ARG A 72 6.79 -5.73 -18.99
C ARG A 72 6.98 -6.63 -17.77
N ILE A 73 6.92 -6.05 -16.55
CA ILE A 73 7.09 -6.82 -15.31
C ILE A 73 5.96 -7.84 -15.15
N ILE A 74 4.69 -7.41 -15.31
CA ILE A 74 3.52 -8.30 -15.18
C ILE A 74 3.56 -9.41 -16.25
N GLN A 75 3.96 -9.08 -17.48
CA GLN A 75 4.13 -10.06 -18.55
C GLN A 75 5.20 -11.11 -18.23
N GLN A 76 6.34 -10.69 -17.68
CA GLN A 76 7.43 -11.57 -17.31
C GLN A 76 7.08 -12.48 -16.14
N VAL A 77 6.39 -11.95 -15.12
CA VAL A 77 6.08 -12.66 -13.88
C VAL A 77 4.86 -13.57 -14.04
N GLN A 78 3.83 -13.14 -14.77
CA GLN A 78 2.54 -13.83 -14.90
C GLN A 78 1.94 -14.15 -13.52
N PRO A 79 1.68 -13.13 -12.65
CA PRO A 79 1.34 -13.31 -11.24
C PRO A 79 -0.04 -13.95 -11.05
N ASP A 80 -0.20 -14.64 -9.93
CA ASP A 80 -1.49 -15.09 -9.44
C ASP A 80 -2.18 -14.00 -8.59
N GLU A 81 -1.37 -13.17 -7.91
CA GLU A 81 -1.84 -12.10 -7.04
C GLU A 81 -0.98 -10.84 -7.22
N ILE A 82 -1.62 -9.67 -7.26
CA ILE A 82 -0.95 -8.36 -7.24
C ILE A 82 -1.46 -7.56 -6.05
N TYR A 83 -0.53 -7.10 -5.21
CA TYR A 83 -0.79 -6.21 -4.08
C TYR A 83 -0.24 -4.82 -4.41
N ASN A 84 -1.14 -3.88 -4.71
CA ASN A 84 -0.77 -2.51 -5.04
C ASN A 84 -0.69 -1.65 -3.77
N LEU A 85 0.51 -1.61 -3.16
CA LEU A 85 0.80 -0.85 -1.95
C LEU A 85 1.64 0.41 -2.25
N GLY A 86 2.21 0.50 -3.46
CA GLY A 86 3.02 1.66 -3.88
C GLY A 86 2.17 2.92 -3.97
N ALA A 87 2.62 3.99 -3.30
CA ALA A 87 1.95 5.28 -3.29
C ALA A 87 2.91 6.42 -2.94
N MET A 88 2.53 7.65 -3.29
CA MET A 88 3.02 8.87 -2.65
C MET A 88 2.11 9.16 -1.44
N SER A 89 2.35 8.48 -0.32
CA SER A 89 1.43 8.37 0.82
C SER A 89 1.50 9.50 1.85
N HIS A 90 2.32 10.54 1.60
CA HIS A 90 2.47 11.66 2.53
C HIS A 90 1.45 12.75 2.23
N VAL A 91 0.38 12.85 3.04
CA VAL A 91 -0.74 13.77 2.81
C VAL A 91 -0.28 15.21 2.62
N GLN A 92 0.61 15.74 3.50
CA GLN A 92 1.08 17.12 3.39
C GLN A 92 1.83 17.37 2.07
N VAL A 93 2.70 16.45 1.65
CA VAL A 93 3.46 16.56 0.40
C VAL A 93 2.53 16.53 -0.82
N SER A 94 1.37 15.89 -0.74
CA SER A 94 0.42 15.88 -1.85
C SER A 94 -0.12 17.26 -2.23
N PHE A 95 -0.10 18.22 -1.31
CA PHE A 95 -0.44 19.61 -1.60
C PHE A 95 0.68 20.35 -2.36
N GLU A 96 1.91 19.89 -2.22
CA GLU A 96 3.08 20.45 -2.91
C GLU A 96 3.29 19.77 -4.28
N GLU A 97 2.96 18.48 -4.37
CA GLU A 97 3.13 17.65 -5.58
C GLU A 97 1.80 16.97 -6.01
N PRO A 98 0.73 17.73 -6.29
CA PRO A 98 -0.60 17.14 -6.56
C PRO A 98 -0.65 16.35 -7.86
N GLU A 99 0.06 16.76 -8.90
CA GLU A 99 0.15 16.05 -10.17
C GLU A 99 0.85 14.71 -10.03
N TYR A 100 1.98 14.67 -9.30
CA TYR A 100 2.69 13.44 -9.04
C TYR A 100 1.83 12.47 -8.22
N SER A 101 1.14 12.96 -7.19
CA SER A 101 0.20 12.17 -6.40
C SER A 101 -0.90 11.54 -7.26
N ALA A 102 -1.54 12.34 -8.14
CA ALA A 102 -2.55 11.86 -9.07
C ALA A 102 -1.99 10.80 -10.04
N ASN A 103 -0.81 11.05 -10.56
CA ASN A 103 -0.16 10.18 -11.54
C ASN A 103 0.23 8.82 -10.94
N VAL A 104 0.77 8.80 -9.73
CA VAL A 104 1.22 7.56 -9.06
C VAL A 104 0.05 6.83 -8.41
N ASP A 105 -0.75 7.51 -7.59
CA ASP A 105 -1.73 6.89 -6.71
C ASP A 105 -3.05 6.58 -7.45
N GLY A 106 -3.44 7.45 -8.39
CA GLY A 106 -4.63 7.26 -9.22
C GLY A 106 -4.31 6.50 -10.51
N LEU A 107 -3.59 7.13 -11.44
CA LEU A 107 -3.29 6.53 -12.74
C LEU A 107 -2.39 5.29 -12.63
N GLY A 108 -1.52 5.21 -11.61
CA GLY A 108 -0.71 4.01 -11.35
C GLY A 108 -1.57 2.78 -11.10
N THR A 109 -2.67 2.92 -10.35
CA THR A 109 -3.65 1.84 -10.13
C THR A 109 -4.26 1.39 -11.46
N MET A 110 -4.72 2.35 -12.27
CA MET A 110 -5.29 2.07 -13.60
C MET A 110 -4.29 1.36 -14.51
N ARG A 111 -3.01 1.75 -14.52
CA ARG A 111 -1.96 1.11 -15.34
C ARG A 111 -1.78 -0.37 -15.01
N ILE A 112 -1.86 -0.75 -13.74
CA ILE A 112 -1.76 -2.17 -13.34
C ILE A 112 -2.98 -2.95 -13.81
N LEU A 113 -4.18 -2.41 -13.59
CA LEU A 113 -5.44 -3.04 -14.03
C LEU A 113 -5.49 -3.19 -15.55
N GLU A 114 -5.07 -2.16 -16.28
CA GLU A 114 -4.98 -2.19 -17.73
C GLU A 114 -3.91 -3.19 -18.23
N ALA A 115 -2.79 -3.33 -17.51
CA ALA A 115 -1.80 -4.35 -17.83
C ALA A 115 -2.35 -5.77 -17.66
N ILE A 116 -3.15 -6.03 -16.61
CA ILE A 116 -3.86 -7.31 -16.42
C ILE A 116 -4.76 -7.59 -17.63
N ARG A 117 -5.53 -6.59 -18.07
CA ARG A 117 -6.45 -6.70 -19.21
C ARG A 117 -5.72 -6.92 -20.54
N ILE A 118 -4.70 -6.09 -20.85
CA ILE A 118 -3.92 -6.19 -22.09
C ILE A 118 -3.26 -7.56 -22.23
N LEU A 119 -2.83 -8.13 -21.11
CA LEU A 119 -2.11 -9.42 -21.09
C LEU A 119 -3.04 -10.64 -21.01
N GLY A 120 -4.37 -10.43 -20.99
CA GLY A 120 -5.35 -11.52 -20.92
C GLY A 120 -5.31 -12.28 -19.58
N LEU A 121 -5.01 -11.59 -18.48
CA LEU A 121 -4.83 -12.20 -17.16
C LEU A 121 -6.06 -12.05 -16.25
N GLU A 122 -7.21 -11.57 -16.76
CA GLU A 122 -8.41 -11.22 -15.99
C GLU A 122 -8.96 -12.42 -15.19
N LYS A 123 -8.81 -13.62 -15.69
CA LYS A 123 -9.29 -14.86 -15.04
C LYS A 123 -8.24 -15.52 -14.14
N LYS A 124 -7.00 -15.07 -14.23
CA LYS A 124 -5.87 -15.63 -13.47
C LYS A 124 -5.47 -14.78 -12.29
N THR A 125 -5.25 -13.48 -12.53
CA THR A 125 -4.62 -12.59 -11.58
C THR A 125 -5.66 -11.91 -10.70
N LYS A 126 -5.53 -12.09 -9.38
CA LYS A 126 -6.29 -11.36 -8.38
C LYS A 126 -5.55 -10.07 -8.00
N PHE A 127 -6.29 -8.98 -7.86
CA PHE A 127 -5.74 -7.66 -7.59
C PHE A 127 -6.25 -7.07 -6.27
N TYR A 128 -5.34 -6.67 -5.40
CA TYR A 128 -5.62 -5.93 -4.18
C TYR A 128 -5.17 -4.47 -4.33
N GLN A 129 -6.06 -3.53 -4.08
CA GLN A 129 -5.78 -2.10 -4.00
C GLN A 129 -5.73 -1.65 -2.55
N ALA A 130 -4.58 -1.14 -2.11
CA ALA A 130 -4.49 -0.43 -0.84
C ALA A 130 -5.23 0.90 -0.95
N SER A 131 -6.44 0.92 -0.43
CA SER A 131 -7.22 2.13 -0.22
C SER A 131 -6.94 2.71 1.17
N THR A 132 -7.66 3.74 1.58
CA THR A 132 -7.34 4.49 2.80
C THR A 132 -8.59 5.06 3.45
N SER A 133 -8.61 5.17 4.77
CA SER A 133 -9.64 5.89 5.52
C SER A 133 -9.72 7.39 5.17
N GLU A 134 -8.67 7.95 4.56
CA GLU A 134 -8.67 9.35 4.07
C GLU A 134 -9.71 9.58 2.95
N LEU A 135 -10.25 8.52 2.33
CA LEU A 135 -11.39 8.64 1.41
C LEU A 135 -12.61 9.25 2.09
N TYR A 136 -12.84 8.93 3.37
CA TYR A 136 -13.95 9.48 4.13
C TYR A 136 -13.79 10.97 4.42
N GLY A 137 -12.55 11.44 4.62
CA GLY A 137 -12.18 12.86 4.76
C GLY A 137 -13.08 13.64 5.73
N LEU A 138 -13.98 14.49 5.21
CA LEU A 138 -15.05 15.10 6.00
C LEU A 138 -16.14 14.04 6.24
N VAL A 139 -16.02 13.31 7.32
CA VAL A 139 -16.82 12.14 7.65
C VAL A 139 -18.30 12.43 7.62
N GLN A 140 -19.07 11.65 6.84
CA GLN A 140 -20.51 11.81 6.64
C GLN A 140 -21.34 10.89 7.55
N GLU A 141 -20.74 9.82 8.09
CA GLU A 141 -21.40 8.81 8.92
C GLU A 141 -20.41 8.23 9.94
N VAL A 142 -20.87 7.93 11.15
CA VAL A 142 -20.07 7.31 12.22
C VAL A 142 -20.87 6.17 12.84
N PRO A 143 -20.32 4.95 12.94
CA PRO A 143 -19.02 4.51 12.39
C PRO A 143 -19.04 4.44 10.86
N GLN A 144 -17.86 4.56 10.23
CA GLN A 144 -17.71 4.39 8.80
C GLN A 144 -17.84 2.93 8.40
N LYS A 145 -18.43 2.69 7.22
CA LYS A 145 -18.60 1.39 6.59
C LYS A 145 -18.39 1.50 5.07
N GLU A 146 -18.44 0.41 4.35
CA GLU A 146 -18.20 0.34 2.91
C GLU A 146 -19.18 1.22 2.10
N THR A 147 -20.38 1.45 2.63
CA THR A 147 -21.43 2.28 1.99
C THR A 147 -21.42 3.74 2.43
N THR A 148 -20.56 4.13 3.38
CA THR A 148 -20.44 5.52 3.83
C THR A 148 -19.93 6.40 2.68
N PRO A 149 -20.60 7.52 2.35
CA PRO A 149 -20.15 8.40 1.29
C PRO A 149 -18.73 8.94 1.54
N PHE A 150 -17.91 8.94 0.49
CA PHE A 150 -16.57 9.52 0.53
C PHE A 150 -16.62 11.04 0.35
N TYR A 151 -15.77 11.75 1.10
CA TYR A 151 -15.59 13.19 0.98
C TYR A 151 -14.11 13.57 1.20
N PRO A 152 -13.21 13.25 0.24
CA PRO A 152 -11.76 13.42 0.40
C PRO A 152 -11.38 14.89 0.63
N ARG A 153 -10.32 15.13 1.42
CA ARG A 153 -9.89 16.47 1.85
C ARG A 153 -8.43 16.78 1.50
N SER A 154 -7.80 15.97 0.68
CA SER A 154 -6.43 16.21 0.19
C SER A 154 -6.24 15.70 -1.24
N PRO A 155 -5.25 16.21 -2.00
CA PRO A 155 -4.92 15.66 -3.31
C PRO A 155 -4.58 14.17 -3.27
N TYR A 156 -3.90 13.71 -2.22
CA TYR A 156 -3.66 12.29 -1.96
C TYR A 156 -4.99 11.49 -1.89
N ALA A 157 -5.92 11.95 -1.04
CA ALA A 157 -7.19 11.25 -0.87
C ALA A 157 -8.03 11.23 -2.17
N VAL A 158 -8.01 12.32 -2.97
CA VAL A 158 -8.67 12.39 -4.28
C VAL A 158 -8.03 11.40 -5.27
N ALA A 159 -6.70 11.30 -5.29
CA ALA A 159 -5.99 10.33 -6.14
C ALA A 159 -6.32 8.88 -5.73
N LYS A 160 -6.36 8.60 -4.42
CA LYS A 160 -6.77 7.29 -3.88
C LYS A 160 -8.24 6.99 -4.17
N LEU A 161 -9.12 8.01 -4.19
CA LEU A 161 -10.52 7.83 -4.58
C LEU A 161 -10.66 7.41 -6.04
N TYR A 162 -9.88 8.00 -6.94
CA TYR A 162 -9.79 7.51 -8.32
C TYR A 162 -9.34 6.04 -8.35
N GLY A 163 -8.27 5.70 -7.61
CA GLY A 163 -7.77 4.32 -7.50
C GLY A 163 -8.83 3.34 -7.00
N TYR A 164 -9.64 3.75 -6.01
CA TYR A 164 -10.76 2.97 -5.51
C TYR A 164 -11.80 2.71 -6.60
N TRP A 165 -12.32 3.75 -7.23
CA TRP A 165 -13.40 3.62 -8.22
C TRP A 165 -12.97 2.95 -9.51
N ILE A 166 -11.72 3.13 -9.96
CA ILE A 166 -11.22 2.43 -11.13
C ILE A 166 -11.07 0.92 -10.84
N THR A 167 -10.74 0.53 -9.59
CA THR A 167 -10.71 -0.86 -9.16
C THR A 167 -12.11 -1.49 -9.21
N VAL A 168 -13.12 -0.81 -8.68
CA VAL A 168 -14.52 -1.24 -8.79
C VAL A 168 -14.95 -1.36 -10.25
N ASN A 169 -14.66 -0.34 -11.05
CA ASN A 169 -15.03 -0.33 -12.47
C ASN A 169 -14.44 -1.51 -13.24
N TYR A 170 -13.15 -1.81 -13.06
CA TYR A 170 -12.51 -2.93 -13.77
C TYR A 170 -13.00 -4.30 -13.28
N ARG A 171 -13.36 -4.41 -11.99
CA ARG A 171 -14.04 -5.60 -11.45
C ARG A 171 -15.36 -5.86 -12.17
N GLU A 172 -16.19 -4.82 -12.30
CA GLU A 172 -17.54 -4.93 -12.86
C GLU A 172 -17.53 -5.05 -14.40
N ALA A 173 -16.70 -4.23 -15.08
CA ALA A 173 -16.66 -4.17 -16.53
C ALA A 173 -15.93 -5.35 -17.19
N TYR A 174 -14.85 -5.84 -16.58
CA TYR A 174 -13.98 -6.86 -17.17
C TYR A 174 -13.96 -8.17 -16.39
N GLY A 175 -14.61 -8.22 -15.23
CA GLY A 175 -14.66 -9.44 -14.40
C GLY A 175 -13.30 -9.81 -13.80
N ILE A 176 -12.43 -8.83 -13.56
CA ILE A 176 -11.19 -9.01 -12.82
C ILE A 176 -11.52 -9.23 -11.36
N TYR A 177 -10.89 -10.22 -10.72
CA TYR A 177 -10.95 -10.33 -9.27
C TYR A 177 -10.15 -9.17 -8.65
N ALA A 178 -10.81 -8.07 -8.34
CA ALA A 178 -10.20 -6.87 -7.79
C ALA A 178 -10.96 -6.37 -6.56
N CYS A 179 -10.27 -6.10 -5.46
CA CYS A 179 -10.86 -5.61 -4.22
C CYS A 179 -10.06 -4.43 -3.64
N ASN A 180 -10.76 -3.57 -2.91
CA ASN A 180 -10.17 -2.47 -2.16
C ASN A 180 -10.18 -2.79 -0.66
N GLY A 181 -9.03 -2.61 0.01
CA GLY A 181 -8.96 -2.55 1.47
C GLY A 181 -8.95 -1.09 1.92
N ILE A 182 -10.01 -0.62 2.56
CA ILE A 182 -10.08 0.72 3.14
C ILE A 182 -9.44 0.65 4.52
N LEU A 183 -8.13 0.84 4.54
CA LEU A 183 -7.32 0.69 5.75
C LEU A 183 -7.31 1.97 6.58
N PHE A 184 -7.47 1.81 7.89
CA PHE A 184 -7.21 2.85 8.86
C PHE A 184 -5.71 2.93 9.18
N ASN A 185 -5.30 3.87 10.04
CA ASN A 185 -3.89 4.05 10.33
C ASN A 185 -3.30 2.79 10.99
N HIS A 186 -2.16 2.37 10.53
CA HIS A 186 -1.48 1.22 11.10
C HIS A 186 0.03 1.45 11.14
N GLU A 187 0.62 1.07 12.23
CA GLU A 187 1.93 1.48 12.65
C GLU A 187 2.78 0.28 13.06
N SER A 188 4.09 0.47 13.04
CA SER A 188 5.05 -0.54 13.49
C SER A 188 6.44 0.07 13.66
N PRO A 189 7.43 -0.71 14.15
CA PRO A 189 8.84 -0.29 14.12
C PRO A 189 9.38 0.04 12.72
N LEU A 190 8.74 -0.47 11.65
CA LEU A 190 9.11 -0.21 10.25
C LEU A 190 8.42 1.04 9.65
N ARG A 191 7.60 1.76 10.44
CA ARG A 191 6.93 2.98 9.97
C ARG A 191 7.94 4.01 9.48
N GLY A 192 7.59 4.75 8.42
CA GLY A 192 8.40 5.85 7.92
C GLY A 192 8.63 6.93 8.98
N GLU A 193 9.85 7.44 9.08
CA GLU A 193 10.31 8.30 10.19
C GLU A 193 9.61 9.65 10.29
N THR A 194 8.99 10.10 9.21
CA THR A 194 8.26 11.38 9.14
C THR A 194 6.80 11.26 9.55
N PHE A 195 6.26 10.04 9.66
CA PHE A 195 4.89 9.81 10.13
C PHE A 195 4.79 10.01 11.65
N VAL A 196 3.63 10.48 12.10
CA VAL A 196 3.43 11.04 13.45
C VAL A 196 3.88 10.11 14.56
N THR A 197 3.50 8.84 14.56
CA THR A 197 3.88 7.88 15.62
C THR A 197 5.38 7.65 15.68
N ARG A 198 6.01 7.42 14.52
CA ARG A 198 7.46 7.22 14.44
C ARG A 198 8.24 8.50 14.74
N LYS A 199 7.72 9.66 14.33
CA LYS A 199 8.25 10.96 14.69
C LYS A 199 8.27 11.13 16.21
N ILE A 200 7.17 10.80 16.90
CA ILE A 200 7.05 10.91 18.37
C ILE A 200 8.07 9.96 19.04
N THR A 201 8.06 8.65 18.70
CA THR A 201 8.95 7.68 19.35
C THR A 201 10.43 8.02 19.17
N ARG A 202 10.82 8.52 18.00
CA ARG A 202 12.19 8.99 17.76
C ARG A 202 12.51 10.25 18.56
N ALA A 203 11.60 11.23 18.59
CA ALA A 203 11.81 12.45 19.36
C ALA A 203 11.97 12.15 20.84
N VAL A 204 11.09 11.33 21.43
CA VAL A 204 11.18 10.92 22.85
C VAL A 204 12.52 10.28 23.16
N ALA A 205 12.96 9.32 22.34
CA ALA A 205 14.27 8.67 22.53
C ALA A 205 15.43 9.68 22.44
N ARG A 206 15.40 10.60 21.48
CA ARG A 206 16.43 11.63 21.32
C ARG A 206 16.44 12.65 22.45
N ILE A 207 15.27 13.03 22.96
CA ILE A 207 15.15 13.93 24.14
C ILE A 207 15.73 13.25 25.37
N ALA A 208 15.38 11.98 25.60
CA ALA A 208 15.92 11.21 26.72
C ALA A 208 17.45 11.07 26.70
N LEU A 209 18.05 11.04 25.50
CA LEU A 209 19.49 10.99 25.29
C LEU A 209 20.18 12.37 25.26
N GLY A 210 19.44 13.48 25.42
CA GLY A 210 19.96 14.83 25.35
C GLY A 210 20.34 15.30 23.93
N LEU A 211 19.91 14.58 22.90
CA LEU A 211 20.22 14.84 21.47
C LEU A 211 19.21 15.79 20.83
N GLN A 212 18.09 16.06 21.49
CA GLN A 212 17.01 16.93 21.01
C GLN A 212 16.32 17.54 22.23
N LYS A 213 15.85 18.78 22.09
CA LYS A 213 15.20 19.51 23.19
C LYS A 213 13.68 19.37 23.16
N ASP A 214 13.07 19.55 21.99
CA ASP A 214 11.62 19.65 21.82
C ASP A 214 11.12 18.74 20.69
N CYS A 215 9.83 18.36 20.75
CA CYS A 215 9.12 17.68 19.66
C CYS A 215 7.92 18.54 19.23
N PHE A 216 7.94 19.05 18.02
CA PHE A 216 6.84 19.86 17.48
C PHE A 216 5.86 18.94 16.74
N LEU A 217 4.60 18.97 17.17
CA LEU A 217 3.48 18.25 16.56
C LEU A 217 2.47 19.25 16.00
N GLY A 218 1.67 18.82 15.04
CA GLY A 218 0.56 19.60 14.52
C GLY A 218 -0.65 19.57 15.45
N ASN A 219 -1.84 19.27 14.92
CA ASN A 219 -3.06 19.17 15.72
C ASN A 219 -3.05 17.90 16.58
N ILE A 220 -2.82 18.07 17.88
CA ILE A 220 -2.80 16.98 18.87
C ILE A 220 -4.20 16.46 19.25
N ASP A 221 -5.26 17.23 18.95
CA ASP A 221 -6.64 16.83 19.17
C ASP A 221 -7.20 15.98 18.03
N ALA A 222 -6.44 15.78 16.96
CA ALA A 222 -6.83 14.94 15.86
C ALA A 222 -7.02 13.50 16.33
N LYS A 223 -8.18 12.93 16.00
CA LYS A 223 -8.54 11.56 16.36
C LYS A 223 -8.18 10.61 15.23
N ARG A 224 -7.63 9.46 15.58
CA ARG A 224 -7.27 8.39 14.65
C ARG A 224 -7.57 7.02 15.25
N ASP A 225 -7.85 6.08 14.38
CA ASP A 225 -7.87 4.65 14.68
C ASP A 225 -6.50 4.09 14.27
N TRP A 226 -5.77 3.47 15.20
CA TRP A 226 -4.45 2.90 14.96
C TRP A 226 -4.38 1.41 15.31
N GLY A 227 -3.93 0.61 14.35
CA GLY A 227 -3.64 -0.79 14.57
C GLY A 227 -2.16 -1.13 14.35
N HIS A 228 -1.81 -2.39 14.49
CA HIS A 228 -0.48 -2.90 14.15
C HIS A 228 -0.43 -3.36 12.69
N ALA A 229 0.61 -2.98 11.95
CA ALA A 229 0.69 -3.23 10.51
C ALA A 229 0.56 -4.72 10.12
N GLN A 230 1.05 -5.64 10.94
CA GLN A 230 0.96 -7.08 10.64
C GLN A 230 -0.48 -7.61 10.57
N ASP A 231 -1.39 -7.06 11.38
CA ASP A 231 -2.81 -7.47 11.36
C ASP A 231 -3.46 -7.07 10.03
N TYR A 232 -3.09 -5.89 9.51
CA TYR A 232 -3.58 -5.40 8.21
C TYR A 232 -3.01 -6.22 7.03
N ILE A 233 -1.77 -6.69 7.14
CA ILE A 233 -1.17 -7.57 6.12
C ILE A 233 -1.94 -8.88 6.01
N GLU A 234 -2.31 -9.47 7.12
CA GLU A 234 -3.10 -10.70 7.13
C GLU A 234 -4.49 -10.46 6.49
N ALA A 235 -5.14 -9.34 6.81
CA ALA A 235 -6.39 -8.94 6.21
C ALA A 235 -6.28 -8.77 4.68
N MET A 236 -5.23 -8.09 4.18
CA MET A 236 -4.98 -7.93 2.73
C MET A 236 -4.92 -9.29 2.01
N TRP A 237 -4.21 -10.25 2.60
CA TRP A 237 -4.11 -11.59 2.03
C TRP A 237 -5.47 -12.30 2.07
N PHE A 238 -6.19 -12.25 3.19
CA PHE A 238 -7.52 -12.87 3.32
C PHE A 238 -8.53 -12.35 2.31
N MET A 239 -8.50 -11.06 1.96
CA MET A 239 -9.38 -10.48 0.95
C MET A 239 -9.21 -11.15 -0.42
N LEU A 240 -7.98 -11.49 -0.80
CA LEU A 240 -7.72 -12.19 -2.07
C LEU A 240 -8.01 -13.69 -2.01
N GLN A 241 -8.27 -14.27 -0.84
CA GLN A 241 -8.62 -15.69 -0.70
C GLN A 241 -10.14 -15.93 -0.70
N GLN A 242 -10.96 -14.88 -0.70
CA GLN A 242 -12.42 -15.01 -0.74
C GLN A 242 -12.91 -15.53 -2.10
N ASP A 243 -14.13 -16.09 -2.12
CA ASP A 243 -14.74 -16.60 -3.36
C ASP A 243 -15.14 -15.46 -4.31
N LYS A 244 -15.53 -14.31 -3.77
CA LYS A 244 -15.96 -13.12 -4.53
C LYS A 244 -15.12 -11.90 -4.16
N PRO A 245 -14.82 -11.04 -5.15
CA PRO A 245 -14.14 -9.78 -4.87
C PRO A 245 -15.14 -8.77 -4.28
N GLU A 246 -14.81 -8.26 -3.10
CA GLU A 246 -15.56 -7.22 -2.39
C GLU A 246 -14.60 -6.18 -1.84
N ASP A 247 -15.14 -5.04 -1.40
CA ASP A 247 -14.38 -3.99 -0.73
C ASP A 247 -14.60 -4.10 0.78
N PHE A 248 -13.57 -3.83 1.58
CA PHE A 248 -13.61 -4.04 3.03
C PHE A 248 -13.05 -2.84 3.78
N VAL A 249 -13.76 -2.44 4.83
CA VAL A 249 -13.27 -1.45 5.82
C VAL A 249 -12.53 -2.20 6.93
N ILE A 250 -11.28 -1.82 7.17
CA ILE A 250 -10.41 -2.49 8.15
C ILE A 250 -9.97 -1.49 9.23
N PRO A 251 -10.77 -1.28 10.28
CA PRO A 251 -10.43 -0.53 11.47
C PRO A 251 -10.04 -1.45 12.63
N THR A 252 -9.51 -0.88 13.71
CA THR A 252 -9.47 -1.54 15.03
C THR A 252 -10.77 -1.34 15.80
N GLY A 253 -11.55 -0.33 15.43
CA GLY A 253 -12.75 0.10 16.16
C GLY A 253 -12.46 0.97 17.40
N VAL A 254 -11.18 1.31 17.63
CA VAL A 254 -10.77 2.16 18.77
C VAL A 254 -10.16 3.45 18.26
N THR A 255 -10.74 4.57 18.65
CA THR A 255 -10.27 5.91 18.28
C THR A 255 -9.55 6.58 19.43
N THR A 256 -8.34 7.10 19.18
CA THR A 256 -7.52 7.84 20.14
C THR A 256 -7.07 9.19 19.57
N THR A 257 -6.73 10.14 20.43
CA THR A 257 -6.05 11.40 20.06
C THR A 257 -4.56 11.16 19.82
N ILE A 258 -3.92 12.09 19.14
CA ILE A 258 -2.45 12.07 18.92
C ILE A 258 -1.70 12.32 20.22
#